data_2411ca3cdf6fbcda737476024f296be4
#
_entry.id   2411ca3cdf6fbcda737476024f296be4
#
_cell.length_a   1.000
_cell.length_b   1.000
_cell.length_c   1.000
_cell.angle_alpha   90.00
_cell.angle_beta   90.00
_cell.angle_gamma   90.00
#
_symmetry.space_group_name_H-M   'P 1'
#
loop_
_entity.id
_entity.type
_entity.pdbx_description
1 polymer ?
#
loop_
_entity_poly.entity_id
_entity_poly.type
_entity_poly.pdbx_seq_one_letter_code
_entity_poly.pdbx_strand_id
1 'polypeptide(L)'
;MFLLECISNDLLGFLISQYDFILPAAVMVGLTLIAFMLSLFAFGSSPKIFLVDFACYKPPNSLACSKEMVIERLRLHGNFSDESLEFMKKLMKASGLGEATYLSEGLLKEPLDTSTKAARKEAEMVVFGAVDELLGKTGVKGEEIGIVVVHSSIFNTVPSLASMIVNRYKLSENVLSYNLSGMGCSAGLLSIGLAKDLLKVGLFIFDVYIMSEKCFQKLF
;
A
#
# COMPACT_ATOMS: atom_id res chain seq x y z
N MET A 1 14.50 -69.84 47.17
CA MET A 1 13.69 -69.77 45.96
C MET A 1 12.68 -68.63 46.02
N PHE A 2 11.97 -68.36 47.14
CA PHE A 2 10.99 -67.32 47.32
C PHE A 2 11.52 -65.83 47.18
N LEU A 3 12.77 -65.59 47.61
CA LEU A 3 13.35 -64.19 47.55
C LEU A 3 13.71 -63.77 46.15
N LEU A 4 14.04 -64.64 45.23
CA LEU A 4 14.35 -64.30 43.83
C LEU A 4 13.11 -64.06 42.99
N GLU A 5 11.96 -64.65 43.30
CA GLU A 5 10.70 -64.43 42.66
C GLU A 5 10.10 -63.05 43.06
N CYS A 6 10.21 -62.62 44.32
CA CYS A 6 9.78 -61.31 44.79
C CYS A 6 10.57 -60.19 44.12
N ILE A 7 11.88 -60.29 44.04
CA ILE A 7 12.75 -59.27 43.41
C ILE A 7 12.49 -59.21 41.90
N SER A 8 12.18 -60.32 41.24
CA SER A 8 11.84 -60.32 39.81
C SER A 8 10.52 -59.66 39.52
N ASN A 9 9.49 -59.85 40.38
CA ASN A 9 8.18 -59.22 40.18
C ASN A 9 8.19 -57.70 40.46
N ASP A 10 8.91 -57.22 41.48
CA ASP A 10 9.07 -55.78 41.77
C ASP A 10 9.87 -55.07 40.68
N LEU A 11 10.91 -55.71 40.13
CA LEU A 11 11.67 -55.13 39.01
C LEU A 11 10.86 -55.07 37.73
N LEU A 12 10.06 -56.11 37.46
CA LEU A 12 9.18 -56.16 36.31
C LEU A 12 8.06 -55.11 36.41
N GLY A 13 7.45 -54.93 37.58
CA GLY A 13 6.46 -53.92 37.87
C GLY A 13 7.02 -52.50 37.71
N PHE A 14 8.25 -52.25 38.17
CA PHE A 14 8.94 -50.97 37.98
C PHE A 14 9.23 -50.66 36.50
N LEU A 15 9.70 -51.68 35.75
CA LEU A 15 9.95 -51.51 34.31
C LEU A 15 8.66 -51.25 33.52
N ILE A 16 7.58 -51.93 33.84
CA ILE A 16 6.26 -51.72 33.20
C ILE A 16 5.77 -50.30 33.52
N SER A 17 5.83 -49.87 34.76
CA SER A 17 5.45 -48.49 35.16
C SER A 17 6.28 -47.40 34.46
N GLN A 18 7.56 -47.66 34.22
CA GLN A 18 8.42 -46.76 33.43
C GLN A 18 7.99 -46.73 31.96
N TYR A 19 7.62 -47.85 31.37
CA TYR A 19 7.13 -47.92 29.97
C TYR A 19 5.80 -47.19 29.79
N ASP A 20 4.89 -47.31 30.75
CA ASP A 20 3.58 -46.63 30.73
C ASP A 20 3.70 -45.11 30.76
N PHE A 21 4.81 -44.58 31.27
CA PHE A 21 5.06 -43.13 31.29
C PHE A 21 5.92 -42.66 30.11
N ILE A 22 6.94 -43.43 29.73
CA ILE A 22 7.89 -43.05 28.66
C ILE A 22 7.22 -43.11 27.29
N LEU A 23 6.37 -44.10 27.02
CA LEU A 23 5.74 -44.29 25.73
C LEU A 23 4.81 -43.11 25.37
N PRO A 24 3.85 -42.66 26.23
CA PRO A 24 3.02 -41.52 25.91
C PRO A 24 3.83 -40.21 25.82
N ALA A 25 4.86 -40.04 26.64
CA ALA A 25 5.75 -38.88 26.55
C ALA A 25 6.50 -38.83 25.20
N ALA A 26 7.04 -39.97 24.74
CA ALA A 26 7.71 -40.07 23.45
C ALA A 26 6.76 -39.81 22.27
N VAL A 27 5.51 -40.30 22.35
CA VAL A 27 4.47 -40.01 21.35
C VAL A 27 4.13 -38.52 21.32
N MET A 28 3.97 -37.90 22.48
CA MET A 28 3.68 -36.43 22.53
C MET A 28 4.82 -35.59 21.95
N VAL A 29 6.09 -35.95 22.27
CA VAL A 29 7.25 -35.27 21.68
C VAL A 29 7.30 -35.52 20.17
N GLY A 30 7.02 -36.71 19.70
CA GLY A 30 6.95 -37.01 18.27
C GLY A 30 5.89 -36.20 17.54
N LEU A 31 4.67 -36.09 18.09
CA LEU A 31 3.59 -35.30 17.53
C LEU A 31 3.91 -33.81 17.52
N THR A 32 4.54 -33.28 18.57
CA THR A 32 4.95 -31.85 18.59
C THR A 32 6.04 -31.57 17.58
N LEU A 33 7.00 -32.45 17.38
CA LEU A 33 8.04 -32.33 16.36
C LEU A 33 7.44 -32.37 14.95
N ILE A 34 6.50 -33.29 14.69
CA ILE A 34 5.81 -33.39 13.40
C ILE A 34 5.00 -32.11 13.15
N ALA A 35 4.23 -31.62 14.13
CA ALA A 35 3.48 -30.39 14.02
C ALA A 35 4.40 -29.19 13.77
N PHE A 36 5.54 -29.12 14.43
CA PHE A 36 6.55 -28.08 14.22
C PHE A 36 7.15 -28.16 12.81
N MET A 37 7.53 -29.35 12.33
CA MET A 37 8.03 -29.53 10.96
C MET A 37 6.99 -29.18 9.90
N LEU A 38 5.72 -29.57 10.09
CA LEU A 38 4.63 -29.18 9.20
C LEU A 38 4.41 -27.65 9.21
N SER A 39 4.52 -27.01 10.36
CA SER A 39 4.43 -25.55 10.44
C SER A 39 5.58 -24.86 9.68
N LEU A 40 6.82 -25.33 9.86
CA LEU A 40 7.97 -24.80 9.11
C LEU A 40 7.80 -24.98 7.60
N PHE A 41 7.26 -26.11 7.16
CA PHE A 41 6.99 -26.36 5.74
C PHE A 41 5.86 -25.45 5.21
N ALA A 42 4.78 -25.30 5.97
CA ALA A 42 3.66 -24.44 5.61
C ALA A 42 4.04 -22.94 5.56
N PHE A 43 4.87 -22.47 6.50
CA PHE A 43 5.36 -21.09 6.54
C PHE A 43 6.57 -20.83 5.64
N GLY A 44 7.28 -21.87 5.21
CA GLY A 44 8.49 -21.75 4.38
C GLY A 44 8.23 -21.35 2.91
N SER A 45 7.02 -21.51 2.41
CA SER A 45 6.63 -21.19 1.03
C SER A 45 5.82 -19.90 0.97
N SER A 46 6.48 -18.75 1.08
CA SER A 46 5.81 -17.48 0.79
C SER A 46 5.37 -17.43 -0.67
N PRO A 47 4.10 -17.13 -0.97
CA PRO A 47 3.63 -17.00 -2.33
C PRO A 47 4.43 -15.93 -3.06
N LYS A 48 4.79 -16.20 -4.32
CA LYS A 48 5.45 -15.21 -5.16
C LYS A 48 4.41 -14.18 -5.59
N ILE A 49 4.74 -12.90 -5.41
CA ILE A 49 3.92 -11.76 -5.79
C ILE A 49 4.58 -11.09 -6.99
N PHE A 50 3.80 -10.79 -8.00
CA PHE A 50 4.26 -10.22 -9.26
C PHE A 50 3.61 -8.86 -9.48
N LEU A 51 4.38 -7.90 -10.02
CA LEU A 51 3.83 -6.69 -10.62
C LEU A 51 3.28 -7.09 -12.01
N VAL A 52 1.99 -6.92 -12.21
CA VAL A 52 1.32 -7.24 -13.47
C VAL A 52 1.55 -6.13 -14.49
N ASP A 53 1.22 -4.89 -14.13
CA ASP A 53 1.41 -3.71 -14.97
C ASP A 53 1.37 -2.44 -14.11
N PHE A 54 1.66 -1.30 -14.72
CA PHE A 54 1.51 0.03 -14.11
C PHE A 54 1.03 1.07 -15.13
N ALA A 55 0.45 2.15 -14.63
CA ALA A 55 0.02 3.28 -15.44
C ALA A 55 0.47 4.60 -14.80
N CYS A 56 0.82 5.56 -15.64
CA CYS A 56 1.21 6.91 -15.25
C CYS A 56 0.30 7.90 -15.95
N TYR A 57 -0.63 8.49 -15.20
CA TYR A 57 -1.53 9.48 -15.78
C TYR A 57 -0.77 10.70 -16.31
N LYS A 58 -0.97 11.00 -17.58
CA LYS A 58 -0.46 12.22 -18.22
C LYS A 58 -1.62 13.21 -18.39
N PRO A 59 -1.57 14.38 -17.73
CA PRO A 59 -2.58 15.41 -17.91
C PRO A 59 -2.66 15.90 -19.36
N PRO A 60 -3.79 16.47 -19.79
CA PRO A 60 -3.93 17.03 -21.12
C PRO A 60 -2.98 18.22 -21.33
N ASN A 61 -2.56 18.44 -22.58
CA ASN A 61 -1.61 19.50 -22.91
C ASN A 61 -2.11 20.92 -22.56
N SER A 62 -3.42 21.11 -22.40
CA SER A 62 -4.01 22.38 -21.91
C SER A 62 -3.58 22.73 -20.49
N LEU A 63 -3.11 21.77 -19.71
CA LEU A 63 -2.58 21.97 -18.35
C LEU A 63 -1.04 22.02 -18.32
N ALA A 64 -0.39 21.92 -19.47
CA ALA A 64 1.06 22.06 -19.56
C ALA A 64 1.51 23.49 -19.26
N CYS A 65 2.58 23.62 -18.51
CA CYS A 65 3.15 24.93 -18.14
C CYS A 65 4.67 24.83 -18.04
N SER A 66 5.34 25.97 -18.30
CA SER A 66 6.76 26.12 -18.08
C SER A 66 7.07 26.45 -16.62
N LYS A 67 8.31 26.32 -16.22
CA LYS A 67 8.78 26.71 -14.87
C LYS A 67 8.52 28.20 -14.60
N GLU A 68 8.72 29.04 -15.60
CA GLU A 68 8.46 30.49 -15.53
C GLU A 68 6.98 30.77 -15.24
N MET A 69 6.07 30.07 -15.94
CA MET A 69 4.64 30.19 -15.70
C MET A 69 4.27 29.77 -14.27
N VAL A 70 4.88 28.70 -13.73
CA VAL A 70 4.65 28.30 -12.32
C VAL A 70 5.04 29.42 -11.37
N ILE A 71 6.21 30.03 -11.53
CA ILE A 71 6.68 31.12 -10.67
C ILE A 71 5.75 32.33 -10.79
N GLU A 72 5.29 32.67 -12.00
CA GLU A 72 4.36 33.78 -12.20
C GLU A 72 3.02 33.52 -11.51
N ARG A 73 2.49 32.28 -11.57
CA ARG A 73 1.27 31.89 -10.85
C ARG A 73 1.42 32.01 -9.35
N LEU A 74 2.58 31.57 -8.79
CA LEU A 74 2.91 31.74 -7.38
C LEU A 74 2.98 33.22 -6.98
N ARG A 75 3.52 34.07 -7.83
CA ARG A 75 3.54 35.54 -7.61
C ARG A 75 2.13 36.15 -7.59
N LEU A 76 1.27 35.76 -8.54
CA LEU A 76 -0.13 36.23 -8.61
C LEU A 76 -0.95 35.78 -7.40
N HIS A 77 -0.59 34.66 -6.74
CA HIS A 77 -1.24 34.24 -5.51
C HIS A 77 -1.04 35.24 -4.35
N GLY A 78 0.03 36.02 -4.39
CA GLY A 78 0.26 37.13 -3.47
C GLY A 78 0.73 36.77 -2.06
N ASN A 79 0.84 35.46 -1.73
CA ASN A 79 1.21 35.01 -0.40
C ASN A 79 2.71 34.70 -0.24
N PHE A 80 3.51 34.96 -1.28
CA PHE A 80 4.94 34.67 -1.30
C PHE A 80 5.77 35.94 -1.32
N SER A 81 6.77 36.01 -0.45
CA SER A 81 7.79 37.05 -0.54
C SER A 81 8.69 36.84 -1.77
N ASP A 82 9.32 37.90 -2.24
CA ASP A 82 10.28 37.81 -3.35
C ASP A 82 11.42 36.83 -3.03
N GLU A 83 11.86 36.75 -1.77
CA GLU A 83 12.86 35.80 -1.31
C GLU A 83 12.38 34.36 -1.47
N SER A 84 11.12 34.06 -1.11
CA SER A 84 10.51 32.76 -1.30
C SER A 84 10.39 32.38 -2.77
N LEU A 85 10.04 33.31 -3.65
CA LEU A 85 9.97 33.10 -5.09
C LEU A 85 11.36 32.82 -5.69
N GLU A 86 12.39 33.53 -5.25
CA GLU A 86 13.77 33.26 -5.70
C GLU A 86 14.27 31.90 -5.19
N PHE A 87 13.91 31.50 -3.98
CA PHE A 87 14.19 30.16 -3.48
C PHE A 87 13.50 29.09 -4.33
N MET A 88 12.22 29.26 -4.66
CA MET A 88 11.46 28.36 -5.52
C MET A 88 12.06 28.24 -6.92
N LYS A 89 12.53 29.33 -7.53
CA LYS A 89 13.25 29.28 -8.80
C LYS A 89 14.51 28.41 -8.73
N LYS A 90 15.32 28.60 -7.67
CA LYS A 90 16.52 27.79 -7.45
C LYS A 90 16.16 26.31 -7.26
N LEU A 91 15.12 26.02 -6.49
CA LEU A 91 14.62 24.66 -6.25
C LEU A 91 14.16 24.00 -7.55
N MET A 92 13.34 24.69 -8.35
CA MET A 92 12.87 24.18 -9.64
C MET A 92 14.00 23.93 -10.63
N LYS A 93 15.03 24.77 -10.63
CA LYS A 93 16.24 24.57 -11.47
C LYS A 93 17.01 23.32 -11.02
N ALA A 94 17.13 23.08 -9.71
CA ALA A 94 17.84 21.94 -9.14
C ALA A 94 17.05 20.63 -9.17
N SER A 95 15.72 20.69 -9.30
CA SER A 95 14.83 19.52 -9.21
C SER A 95 14.91 18.55 -10.38
N GLY A 96 15.54 18.94 -11.50
CA GLY A 96 15.57 18.14 -12.72
C GLY A 96 14.25 18.13 -13.52
N LEU A 97 13.23 18.87 -13.09
CA LEU A 97 12.00 19.04 -13.85
C LEU A 97 12.28 19.66 -15.23
N GLY A 98 11.63 19.15 -16.26
CA GLY A 98 11.69 19.71 -17.62
C GLY A 98 10.86 21.00 -17.73
N GLU A 99 10.86 21.61 -18.94
CA GLU A 99 10.03 22.78 -19.24
C GLU A 99 8.56 22.40 -19.54
N ALA A 100 8.28 21.14 -19.79
CA ALA A 100 6.93 20.61 -19.98
C ALA A 100 6.50 19.89 -18.69
N THR A 101 5.96 20.64 -17.75
CA THR A 101 5.31 20.12 -16.54
C THR A 101 3.83 20.45 -16.57
N TYR A 102 3.06 20.08 -15.55
CA TYR A 102 1.61 20.28 -15.53
C TYR A 102 1.19 20.93 -14.22
N LEU A 103 0.26 21.88 -14.30
CA LEU A 103 -0.43 22.47 -13.16
C LEU A 103 -1.91 22.07 -13.16
N SER A 104 -2.54 22.17 -12.00
CA SER A 104 -3.98 21.98 -11.90
C SER A 104 -4.74 23.07 -12.62
N GLU A 105 -5.94 22.74 -13.09
CA GLU A 105 -6.85 23.72 -13.72
C GLU A 105 -7.11 24.92 -12.80
N GLY A 106 -7.25 24.69 -11.47
CA GLY A 106 -7.48 25.75 -10.50
C GLY A 106 -6.34 26.77 -10.43
N LEU A 107 -5.09 26.30 -10.58
CA LEU A 107 -3.91 27.18 -10.56
C LEU A 107 -3.64 27.88 -11.90
N LEU A 108 -4.27 27.43 -12.98
CA LEU A 108 -4.18 28.06 -14.29
C LEU A 108 -5.28 29.12 -14.53
N LYS A 109 -6.36 29.07 -13.74
CA LYS A 109 -7.46 30.04 -13.82
C LYS A 109 -7.09 31.43 -13.24
N GLU A 110 -7.83 32.43 -13.67
CA GLU A 110 -7.83 33.77 -13.09
C GLU A 110 -9.27 34.17 -12.71
N PRO A 111 -9.54 34.45 -11.44
CA PRO A 111 -8.63 34.34 -10.28
C PRO A 111 -8.27 32.88 -9.96
N LEU A 112 -7.13 32.69 -9.27
CA LEU A 112 -6.66 31.36 -8.83
C LEU A 112 -7.71 30.68 -7.95
N ASP A 113 -8.02 29.43 -8.25
CA ASP A 113 -8.90 28.60 -7.43
C ASP A 113 -8.08 27.60 -6.59
N THR A 114 -7.84 27.98 -5.34
CA THR A 114 -7.13 27.15 -4.34
C THR A 114 -8.10 26.40 -3.42
N SER A 115 -9.37 26.32 -3.78
CA SER A 115 -10.39 25.66 -2.98
C SER A 115 -10.14 24.14 -2.84
N THR A 116 -10.60 23.58 -1.73
CA THR A 116 -10.60 22.13 -1.52
C THR A 116 -11.37 21.38 -2.63
N LYS A 117 -12.39 22.04 -3.22
CA LYS A 117 -13.16 21.47 -4.34
C LYS A 117 -12.29 21.35 -5.59
N ALA A 118 -11.49 22.37 -5.93
CA ALA A 118 -10.56 22.31 -7.05
C ALA A 118 -9.48 21.24 -6.82
N ALA A 119 -8.95 21.16 -5.60
CA ALA A 119 -7.99 20.14 -5.20
C ALA A 119 -8.55 18.72 -5.32
N ARG A 120 -9.82 18.52 -4.92
CA ARG A 120 -10.50 17.23 -5.07
C ARG A 120 -10.67 16.85 -6.54
N LYS A 121 -11.16 17.79 -7.37
CA LYS A 121 -11.34 17.56 -8.82
C LYS A 121 -10.04 17.12 -9.48
N GLU A 122 -8.93 17.73 -9.13
CA GLU A 122 -7.60 17.36 -9.64
C GLU A 122 -7.19 15.96 -9.14
N ALA A 123 -7.40 15.65 -7.84
CA ALA A 123 -7.10 14.31 -7.31
C ALA A 123 -7.92 13.23 -8.02
N GLU A 124 -9.21 13.47 -8.23
CA GLU A 124 -10.09 12.57 -8.98
C GLU A 124 -9.58 12.36 -10.41
N MET A 125 -9.24 13.43 -11.10
CA MET A 125 -8.73 13.35 -12.47
C MET A 125 -7.46 12.52 -12.58
N VAL A 126 -6.49 12.73 -11.69
CA VAL A 126 -5.21 12.03 -11.70
C VAL A 126 -5.40 10.57 -11.32
N VAL A 127 -6.09 10.32 -10.21
CA VAL A 127 -6.28 8.96 -9.67
C VAL A 127 -7.11 8.12 -10.63
N PHE A 128 -8.26 8.64 -11.06
CA PHE A 128 -9.14 7.88 -11.94
C PHE A 128 -8.52 7.70 -13.33
N GLY A 129 -7.83 8.72 -13.86
CA GLY A 129 -7.15 8.57 -15.15
C GLY A 129 -6.08 7.49 -15.14
N ALA A 130 -5.31 7.35 -14.05
CA ALA A 130 -4.33 6.27 -13.91
C ALA A 130 -5.00 4.90 -13.77
N VAL A 131 -6.08 4.80 -12.98
CA VAL A 131 -6.82 3.54 -12.81
C VAL A 131 -7.52 3.13 -14.10
N ASP A 132 -8.19 4.06 -14.80
CA ASP A 132 -8.85 3.79 -16.09
C ASP A 132 -7.83 3.24 -17.11
N GLU A 133 -6.63 3.83 -17.19
CA GLU A 133 -5.56 3.36 -18.07
C GLU A 133 -5.08 1.96 -17.66
N LEU A 134 -4.86 1.73 -16.37
CA LEU A 134 -4.38 0.46 -15.84
C LEU A 134 -5.39 -0.67 -16.10
N LEU A 135 -6.67 -0.46 -15.80
CA LEU A 135 -7.73 -1.44 -16.04
C LEU A 135 -7.91 -1.70 -17.55
N GLY A 136 -7.79 -0.64 -18.39
CA GLY A 136 -7.83 -0.79 -19.84
C GLY A 136 -6.66 -1.62 -20.39
N LYS A 137 -5.46 -1.50 -19.83
CA LYS A 137 -4.27 -2.28 -20.24
C LYS A 137 -4.34 -3.73 -19.76
N THR A 138 -4.78 -3.96 -18.55
CA THR A 138 -4.74 -5.29 -17.93
C THR A 138 -5.98 -6.12 -18.21
N GLY A 139 -7.10 -5.48 -18.53
CA GLY A 139 -8.41 -6.14 -18.68
C GLY A 139 -9.00 -6.62 -17.33
N VAL A 140 -8.38 -6.29 -16.21
CA VAL A 140 -8.86 -6.65 -14.85
C VAL A 140 -10.16 -5.91 -14.57
N LYS A 141 -11.15 -6.62 -14.07
CA LYS A 141 -12.44 -6.06 -13.71
C LYS A 141 -12.42 -5.58 -12.25
N GLY A 142 -13.23 -4.55 -11.93
CA GLY A 142 -13.31 -4.02 -10.57
C GLY A 142 -13.66 -5.09 -9.52
N GLU A 143 -14.53 -6.02 -9.86
CA GLU A 143 -14.94 -7.13 -8.97
C GLU A 143 -13.82 -8.13 -8.63
N GLU A 144 -12.75 -8.17 -9.44
CA GLU A 144 -11.58 -9.03 -9.23
C GLU A 144 -10.54 -8.39 -8.31
N ILE A 145 -10.70 -7.10 -7.99
CA ILE A 145 -9.78 -6.36 -7.11
C ILE A 145 -10.17 -6.63 -5.66
N GLY A 146 -9.28 -7.28 -4.93
CA GLY A 146 -9.48 -7.61 -3.52
C GLY A 146 -8.92 -6.58 -2.55
N ILE A 147 -7.91 -5.80 -2.98
CA ILE A 147 -7.24 -4.83 -2.11
C ILE A 147 -7.01 -3.53 -2.87
N VAL A 148 -7.27 -2.41 -2.21
CA VAL A 148 -6.94 -1.06 -2.69
C VAL A 148 -6.12 -0.33 -1.65
N VAL A 149 -4.90 0.05 -2.01
CA VAL A 149 -4.03 0.86 -1.17
C VAL A 149 -3.77 2.19 -1.85
N VAL A 150 -4.20 3.28 -1.23
CA VAL A 150 -3.96 4.64 -1.72
C VAL A 150 -3.11 5.39 -0.72
N HIS A 151 -2.10 6.10 -1.18
CA HIS A 151 -1.40 7.04 -0.32
C HIS A 151 -1.43 8.46 -0.88
N SER A 152 -1.53 9.43 0.02
CA SER A 152 -1.38 10.85 -0.26
C SER A 152 -0.79 11.55 0.95
N SER A 153 0.32 12.24 0.78
CA SER A 153 1.06 12.85 1.90
C SER A 153 0.27 13.96 2.60
N ILE A 154 -0.33 14.86 1.85
CA ILE A 154 -0.92 16.10 2.38
C ILE A 154 -2.43 16.15 2.13
N PHE A 155 -2.90 15.61 1.01
CA PHE A 155 -4.30 15.70 0.62
C PHE A 155 -5.11 14.55 1.22
N ASN A 156 -5.66 14.79 2.40
CA ASN A 156 -6.53 13.83 3.09
C ASN A 156 -7.96 14.39 3.15
N THR A 157 -8.86 13.77 2.40
CA THR A 157 -10.25 14.21 2.23
C THR A 157 -11.26 13.27 2.85
N VAL A 158 -12.46 13.76 3.10
CA VAL A 158 -13.63 12.97 3.45
C VAL A 158 -14.68 13.17 2.34
N PRO A 159 -15.11 12.10 1.64
CA PRO A 159 -14.64 10.70 1.69
C PRO A 159 -13.17 10.55 1.29
N SER A 160 -12.52 9.44 1.72
CA SER A 160 -11.12 9.16 1.38
C SER A 160 -10.96 8.86 -0.12
N LEU A 161 -9.73 9.03 -0.65
CA LEU A 161 -9.45 8.68 -2.05
C LEU A 161 -9.71 7.19 -2.32
N ALA A 162 -9.39 6.32 -1.36
CA ALA A 162 -9.66 4.89 -1.49
C ALA A 162 -11.16 4.60 -1.61
N SER A 163 -12.00 5.21 -0.75
CA SER A 163 -13.46 5.05 -0.85
C SER A 163 -14.04 5.59 -2.16
N MET A 164 -13.45 6.63 -2.72
CA MET A 164 -13.88 7.17 -4.01
C MET A 164 -13.61 6.17 -5.15
N ILE A 165 -12.47 5.46 -5.12
CA ILE A 165 -12.13 4.39 -6.07
C ILE A 165 -13.11 3.23 -5.93
N VAL A 166 -13.30 2.72 -4.71
CA VAL A 166 -14.25 1.63 -4.43
C VAL A 166 -15.64 1.94 -5.00
N ASN A 167 -16.12 3.18 -4.76
CA ASN A 167 -17.44 3.57 -5.25
C ASN A 167 -17.51 3.76 -6.77
N ARG A 168 -16.48 4.36 -7.40
CA ARG A 168 -16.46 4.62 -8.84
C ARG A 168 -16.42 3.33 -9.65
N TYR A 169 -15.55 2.40 -9.28
CA TYR A 169 -15.32 1.16 -10.02
C TYR A 169 -16.19 0.00 -9.54
N LYS A 170 -17.10 0.25 -8.57
CA LYS A 170 -18.03 -0.76 -8.03
C LYS A 170 -17.29 -2.02 -7.60
N LEU A 171 -16.21 -1.83 -6.83
CA LEU A 171 -15.42 -2.94 -6.32
C LEU A 171 -16.26 -3.84 -5.42
N SER A 172 -15.77 -5.06 -5.18
CA SER A 172 -16.44 -6.02 -4.31
C SER A 172 -16.76 -5.44 -2.92
N GLU A 173 -17.86 -5.86 -2.29
CA GLU A 173 -18.20 -5.50 -0.90
C GLU A 173 -17.16 -5.97 0.11
N ASN A 174 -16.38 -6.99 -0.25
CA ASN A 174 -15.31 -7.55 0.58
C ASN A 174 -13.93 -6.92 0.30
N VAL A 175 -13.85 -5.87 -0.52
CA VAL A 175 -12.58 -5.21 -0.83
C VAL A 175 -11.95 -4.60 0.42
N LEU A 176 -10.67 -4.89 0.64
CA LEU A 176 -9.89 -4.23 1.69
C LEU A 176 -9.36 -2.89 1.14
N SER A 177 -9.76 -1.80 1.74
CA SER A 177 -9.36 -0.46 1.29
C SER A 177 -8.58 0.28 2.36
N TYR A 178 -7.39 0.74 2.01
CA TYR A 178 -6.47 1.47 2.88
C TYR A 178 -6.16 2.84 2.28
N ASN A 179 -6.20 3.86 3.14
CA ASN A 179 -5.80 5.22 2.76
C ASN A 179 -4.70 5.68 3.70
N LEU A 180 -3.46 5.68 3.22
CA LEU A 180 -2.28 6.08 3.97
C LEU A 180 -2.03 7.58 3.80
N SER A 181 -1.90 8.30 4.90
CA SER A 181 -1.68 9.76 4.89
C SER A 181 -0.76 10.21 6.01
N GLY A 182 -0.19 11.42 5.86
CA GLY A 182 0.64 12.02 6.90
C GLY A 182 2.06 11.45 7.06
N MET A 183 2.47 10.51 6.20
CA MET A 183 3.78 9.85 6.28
C MET A 183 4.79 10.38 5.26
N GLY A 184 4.47 11.46 4.54
CA GLY A 184 5.35 12.00 3.49
C GLY A 184 5.61 11.01 2.37
N CYS A 185 6.74 11.17 1.67
CA CYS A 185 7.14 10.34 0.52
C CYS A 185 7.43 8.87 0.90
N SER A 186 7.69 8.58 2.19
CA SER A 186 7.90 7.20 2.66
C SER A 186 6.64 6.34 2.54
N ALA A 187 5.45 6.96 2.53
CA ALA A 187 4.18 6.25 2.35
C ALA A 187 4.15 5.41 1.07
N GLY A 188 4.87 5.83 0.01
CA GLY A 188 5.00 5.07 -1.23
C GLY A 188 5.58 3.68 -1.01
N LEU A 189 6.71 3.59 -0.32
CA LEU A 189 7.36 2.32 -0.02
C LEU A 189 6.56 1.49 1.00
N LEU A 190 5.99 2.17 2.01
CA LEU A 190 5.17 1.51 3.04
C LEU A 190 3.93 0.87 2.44
N SER A 191 3.28 1.51 1.47
CA SER A 191 2.09 0.96 0.84
C SER A 191 2.40 -0.22 -0.08
N ILE A 192 3.55 -0.25 -0.76
CA ILE A 192 4.02 -1.46 -1.48
C ILE A 192 4.26 -2.60 -0.49
N GLY A 193 4.90 -2.31 0.65
CA GLY A 193 5.10 -3.29 1.72
C GLY A 193 3.78 -3.83 2.26
N LEU A 194 2.83 -2.95 2.56
CA LEU A 194 1.50 -3.31 3.04
C LEU A 194 0.76 -4.19 2.02
N ALA A 195 0.72 -3.78 0.75
CA ALA A 195 0.10 -4.53 -0.33
C ALA A 195 0.70 -5.95 -0.44
N LYS A 196 2.03 -6.04 -0.43
CA LYS A 196 2.74 -7.32 -0.44
C LYS A 196 2.37 -8.22 0.74
N ASP A 197 2.27 -7.66 1.95
CA ASP A 197 1.98 -8.46 3.13
C ASP A 197 0.51 -8.89 3.16
N LEU A 198 -0.42 -8.05 2.73
CA LEU A 198 -1.83 -8.38 2.58
C LEU A 198 -2.06 -9.49 1.53
N LEU A 199 -1.37 -9.44 0.39
CA LEU A 199 -1.45 -10.49 -0.63
C LEU A 199 -0.89 -11.84 -0.14
N LYS A 200 0.08 -11.85 0.77
CA LYS A 200 0.60 -13.08 1.37
C LYS A 200 -0.38 -13.76 2.32
N VAL A 201 -1.16 -12.96 3.04
CA VAL A 201 -2.08 -13.45 4.08
C VAL A 201 -3.48 -13.69 3.51
N GLY A 202 -3.86 -12.96 2.45
CA GLY A 202 -5.18 -13.02 1.85
C GLY A 202 -5.27 -13.98 0.67
N LEU A 203 -6.49 -14.41 0.34
CA LEU A 203 -6.83 -15.18 -0.87
C LEU A 203 -7.14 -14.26 -2.06
N PHE A 204 -6.58 -13.06 -2.07
CA PHE A 204 -6.83 -12.07 -3.12
C PHE A 204 -5.91 -12.30 -4.32
N ILE A 205 -6.45 -12.12 -5.53
CA ILE A 205 -5.72 -12.36 -6.78
C ILE A 205 -5.08 -11.07 -7.28
N PHE A 206 -5.78 -9.93 -7.12
CA PHE A 206 -5.30 -8.63 -7.61
C PHE A 206 -5.36 -7.56 -6.52
N ASP A 207 -4.35 -6.68 -6.57
CA ASP A 207 -4.24 -5.49 -5.74
C ASP A 207 -3.99 -4.27 -6.63
N VAL A 208 -4.65 -3.17 -6.33
CA VAL A 208 -4.42 -1.88 -6.99
C VAL A 208 -3.74 -0.94 -6.01
N TYR A 209 -2.51 -0.62 -6.31
CA TYR A 209 -1.72 0.35 -5.58
C TYR A 209 -1.72 1.70 -6.30
N ILE A 210 -2.10 2.76 -5.60
CA ILE A 210 -2.19 4.11 -6.17
C ILE A 210 -1.35 5.06 -5.36
N MET A 211 -0.37 5.65 -6.03
CA MET A 211 0.44 6.75 -5.51
C MET A 211 -0.13 8.08 -6.02
N SER A 212 -0.58 8.95 -5.12
CA SER A 212 -0.98 10.30 -5.43
C SER A 212 -0.15 11.28 -4.63
N GLU A 213 0.82 11.90 -5.26
CA GLU A 213 1.57 13.02 -4.67
C GLU A 213 0.98 14.35 -5.16
N LYS A 214 0.27 15.02 -4.26
CA LYS A 214 -0.18 16.38 -4.45
C LYS A 214 0.53 17.30 -3.48
N CYS A 215 1.55 17.99 -3.96
CA CYS A 215 2.33 18.89 -3.13
C CYS A 215 1.89 20.36 -3.20
N PHE A 216 1.18 20.80 -4.23
CA PHE A 216 1.08 22.23 -4.49
C PHE A 216 -0.13 22.96 -3.92
N GLN A 217 -1.29 22.34 -3.80
CA GLN A 217 -2.50 23.08 -3.42
C GLN A 217 -2.73 23.30 -1.93
N LYS A 218 -2.05 22.60 -1.05
CA LYS A 218 -2.24 22.72 0.41
C LYS A 218 -1.09 23.37 1.17
N LEU A 219 -0.06 23.82 0.46
CA LEU A 219 1.03 24.62 1.05
C LEU A 219 0.69 26.12 1.13
N PHE A 220 -0.57 26.49 0.82
CA PHE A 220 -1.02 27.88 0.78
C PHE A 220 -2.27 28.10 1.63
#